data_20a6c3ace608774d66a332607af41df6
#
_entry.id   20a6c3ace608774d66a332607af41df6
#
_cell.length_a   1.000
_cell.length_b   1.000
_cell.length_c   1.000
_cell.angle_alpha   90.00
_cell.angle_beta   90.00
_cell.angle_gamma   90.00
#
_symmetry.space_group_name_H-M   'P 1'
#
loop_
_entity.id
_entity.type
_entity.pdbx_description
1 polymer ?
#
loop_
_entity_poly.entity_id
_entity_poly.type
_entity_poly.pdbx_seq_one_letter_code
_entity_poly.pdbx_strand_id
1 'polypeptide(L)'
;MKKRRIYLHIGTEKTGTTSIQEFLYENREALIHKGYYFIQSAGVRNNRALPSYAMRDDITDDFFQDRNINTPEERKKFREYTKQSLDQEISSLPDSIHSIIISSEHFHSRNTTSSQINIIKNLLSPYYSDIKIICYIREQTETLSSLYSTLIKSGTIYDFSYHLKFCTPRNSYYNFETMLKNWVDNFGEDKLCVRRFDRKTFINCDLIDDFLSCLEIEPSEDFSRVKKPQNESLNPLGQVIGLTINQAFPNQLSDKAIISKKRKLLSIIDKNFAGKGVSVTPEQYSEIFEAFRETNREVNRKYLKSDGDLFPYKEPINNQVNIDQNSILKLILQLINFTPLPGSFADLFRDAALLYESQDLEKAFIFMELAQKIRPDGVVINKKLNEYREKLK
;
A
#
# COMPACT_ATOMS: atom_id res chain seq x y z
N MET A 1 -13.16 10.88 -32.65
CA MET A 1 -13.14 11.21 -31.22
C MET A 1 -12.22 12.39 -30.98
N LYS A 2 -12.67 13.40 -30.22
CA LYS A 2 -11.85 14.57 -29.88
C LYS A 2 -10.71 14.16 -28.98
N LYS A 3 -9.47 14.45 -29.34
CA LYS A 3 -8.30 14.21 -28.52
C LYS A 3 -8.17 15.30 -27.46
N ARG A 4 -7.82 14.91 -26.22
CA ARG A 4 -7.71 15.74 -25.02
C ARG A 4 -6.33 15.63 -24.42
N ARG A 5 -5.96 16.51 -23.50
CA ARG A 5 -4.75 16.27 -22.67
C ARG A 5 -5.05 15.17 -21.64
N ILE A 6 -4.10 14.27 -21.40
CA ILE A 6 -4.19 13.30 -20.32
C ILE A 6 -3.15 13.61 -19.24
N TYR A 7 -3.59 13.64 -17.98
CA TYR A 7 -2.76 13.64 -16.81
C TYR A 7 -2.81 12.24 -16.21
N LEU A 8 -1.70 11.51 -16.32
CA LEU A 8 -1.55 10.13 -15.86
C LEU A 8 -0.74 10.08 -14.57
N HIS A 9 -1.40 9.99 -13.41
CA HIS A 9 -0.74 9.84 -12.13
C HIS A 9 -0.44 8.36 -11.88
N ILE A 10 0.87 8.03 -11.82
CA ILE A 10 1.37 6.65 -11.75
C ILE A 10 1.82 6.24 -10.34
N GLY A 11 1.64 7.06 -9.34
CA GLY A 11 2.13 6.84 -7.96
C GLY A 11 3.46 7.60 -7.74
N THR A 12 4.42 7.06 -6.99
CA THR A 12 4.58 5.63 -6.62
C THR A 12 3.60 5.18 -5.52
N GLU A 13 3.61 3.89 -5.20
CA GLU A 13 2.93 3.43 -3.98
C GLU A 13 3.52 4.15 -2.75
N LYS A 14 2.72 4.35 -1.70
CA LYS A 14 3.10 4.97 -0.42
C LYS A 14 3.46 6.47 -0.51
N THR A 15 2.97 7.16 -1.51
CA THR A 15 3.13 8.61 -1.73
C THR A 15 1.81 9.38 -1.65
N GLY A 16 0.91 8.99 -0.74
CA GLY A 16 -0.36 9.70 -0.50
C GLY A 16 -1.39 9.53 -1.62
N THR A 17 -1.26 8.52 -2.47
CA THR A 17 -2.13 8.25 -3.62
C THR A 17 -3.60 8.13 -3.24
N THR A 18 -3.91 7.52 -2.10
CA THR A 18 -5.27 7.44 -1.56
C THR A 18 -5.88 8.82 -1.32
N SER A 19 -5.10 9.76 -0.76
CA SER A 19 -5.58 11.14 -0.52
C SER A 19 -5.83 11.89 -1.83
N ILE A 20 -4.96 11.72 -2.82
CA ILE A 20 -5.12 12.28 -4.16
C ILE A 20 -6.38 11.71 -4.84
N GLN A 21 -6.55 10.41 -4.80
CA GLN A 21 -7.68 9.72 -5.43
C GLN A 21 -9.02 10.07 -4.77
N GLU A 22 -9.04 10.16 -3.44
CA GLU A 22 -10.23 10.60 -2.70
C GLU A 22 -10.56 12.05 -3.02
N PHE A 23 -9.56 12.94 -3.06
CA PHE A 23 -9.74 14.33 -3.49
C PHE A 23 -10.33 14.42 -4.90
N LEU A 24 -9.78 13.68 -5.85
CA LEU A 24 -10.29 13.67 -7.24
C LEU A 24 -11.74 13.17 -7.31
N TYR A 25 -12.06 12.14 -6.53
CA TYR A 25 -13.41 11.58 -6.50
C TYR A 25 -14.44 12.54 -5.88
N GLU A 26 -14.12 13.11 -4.72
CA GLU A 26 -15.01 14.03 -4.01
C GLU A 26 -15.22 15.36 -4.77
N ASN A 27 -14.24 15.78 -5.57
CA ASN A 27 -14.28 17.04 -6.31
C ASN A 27 -14.54 16.87 -7.80
N ARG A 28 -15.05 15.73 -8.24
CA ARG A 28 -15.25 15.45 -9.68
C ARG A 28 -16.15 16.46 -10.38
N GLU A 29 -17.18 17.00 -9.70
CA GLU A 29 -18.06 18.02 -10.25
C GLU A 29 -17.34 19.35 -10.41
N ALA A 30 -16.60 19.80 -9.40
CA ALA A 30 -15.78 21.01 -9.49
C ALA A 30 -14.70 20.89 -10.59
N LEU A 31 -14.10 19.71 -10.74
CA LEU A 31 -13.15 19.43 -11.83
C LEU A 31 -13.83 19.53 -13.21
N ILE A 32 -15.04 18.99 -13.37
CA ILE A 32 -15.83 19.09 -14.62
C ILE A 32 -16.10 20.55 -14.96
N HIS A 33 -16.50 21.39 -14.00
CA HIS A 33 -16.71 22.83 -14.22
C HIS A 33 -15.43 23.55 -14.69
N LYS A 34 -14.25 23.03 -14.32
CA LYS A 34 -12.96 23.55 -14.77
C LYS A 34 -12.44 22.87 -16.07
N GLY A 35 -13.24 21.98 -16.67
CA GLY A 35 -12.90 21.29 -17.92
C GLY A 35 -12.01 20.05 -17.74
N TYR A 36 -11.90 19.51 -16.53
CA TYR A 36 -11.17 18.30 -16.21
C TYR A 36 -12.12 17.15 -15.88
N TYR A 37 -11.80 15.96 -16.34
CA TYR A 37 -12.60 14.77 -16.07
C TYR A 37 -11.76 13.65 -15.47
N PHE A 38 -12.14 13.17 -14.30
CA PHE A 38 -11.53 12.02 -13.66
C PHE A 38 -12.25 10.75 -14.11
N ILE A 39 -11.53 9.83 -14.80
CA ILE A 39 -12.08 8.59 -15.39
C ILE A 39 -12.71 7.70 -14.33
N GLN A 40 -13.90 7.17 -14.64
CA GLN A 40 -14.67 6.29 -13.75
C GLN A 40 -14.71 4.84 -14.23
N SER A 41 -14.73 4.59 -15.54
CA SER A 41 -14.89 3.24 -16.13
C SER A 41 -13.74 2.30 -15.77
N ALA A 42 -12.55 2.84 -15.50
CA ALA A 42 -11.40 2.08 -15.09
C ALA A 42 -11.31 1.83 -13.56
N GLY A 43 -12.32 2.27 -12.83
CA GLY A 43 -12.43 2.23 -11.37
C GLY A 43 -12.72 3.60 -10.80
N VAL A 44 -13.73 3.69 -9.96
CA VAL A 44 -14.38 4.95 -9.54
C VAL A 44 -13.44 5.88 -8.76
N ARG A 45 -12.57 5.35 -7.92
CA ARG A 45 -11.58 6.13 -7.13
C ARG A 45 -10.16 5.86 -7.59
N ASN A 46 -9.82 4.60 -7.79
CA ASN A 46 -8.52 4.16 -8.27
C ASN A 46 -8.71 3.47 -9.62
N ASN A 47 -8.11 4.00 -10.66
CA ASN A 47 -8.25 3.48 -12.02
C ASN A 47 -7.47 2.17 -12.23
N ARG A 48 -7.60 1.24 -11.26
CA ARG A 48 -6.87 -0.02 -11.16
C ARG A 48 -7.00 -0.93 -12.39
N ALA A 49 -8.09 -0.84 -13.12
CA ALA A 49 -8.30 -1.65 -14.32
C ALA A 49 -7.24 -1.35 -15.40
N LEU A 50 -6.72 -0.13 -15.48
CA LEU A 50 -5.73 0.24 -16.51
C LEU A 50 -4.36 -0.40 -16.27
N PRO A 51 -3.71 -0.30 -15.10
CA PRO A 51 -2.49 -1.08 -14.86
C PRO A 51 -2.72 -2.59 -14.97
N SER A 52 -3.88 -3.11 -14.56
CA SER A 52 -4.22 -4.53 -14.70
C SER A 52 -4.39 -4.95 -16.17
N TYR A 53 -4.86 -4.06 -17.04
CA TYR A 53 -4.96 -4.30 -18.49
C TYR A 53 -3.61 -4.68 -19.11
N ALA A 54 -2.51 -4.07 -18.65
CA ALA A 54 -1.16 -4.31 -19.16
C ALA A 54 -0.40 -5.40 -18.40
N MET A 55 -0.99 -6.02 -17.37
CA MET A 55 -0.33 -7.13 -16.67
C MET A 55 -0.20 -8.35 -17.58
N ARG A 56 0.87 -9.11 -17.36
CA ARG A 56 1.13 -10.40 -18.03
C ARG A 56 0.07 -11.42 -17.64
N ASP A 57 -0.25 -12.33 -18.53
CA ASP A 57 -1.30 -13.34 -18.32
C ASP A 57 -0.90 -14.43 -17.30
N ASP A 58 0.41 -14.63 -17.12
CA ASP A 58 0.97 -15.58 -16.16
C ASP A 58 1.05 -15.02 -14.72
N ILE A 59 0.72 -13.73 -14.51
CA ILE A 59 0.74 -13.11 -13.19
C ILE A 59 -0.69 -12.82 -12.73
N THR A 60 -1.03 -13.31 -11.55
CA THR A 60 -2.31 -13.04 -10.89
C THR A 60 -2.09 -12.26 -9.59
N ASP A 61 -2.94 -11.29 -9.35
CA ASP A 61 -2.96 -10.53 -8.10
C ASP A 61 -4.39 -10.42 -7.53
N ASP A 62 -4.54 -9.69 -6.43
CA ASP A 62 -5.81 -9.43 -5.74
C ASP A 62 -6.91 -8.92 -6.68
N PHE A 63 -6.58 -8.05 -7.64
CA PHE A 63 -7.55 -7.50 -8.59
C PHE A 63 -8.24 -8.58 -9.42
N PHE A 64 -7.49 -9.55 -9.90
CA PHE A 64 -8.03 -10.63 -10.71
C PHE A 64 -8.67 -11.72 -9.86
N GLN A 65 -8.10 -12.02 -8.69
CA GLN A 65 -8.65 -12.99 -7.74
C GLN A 65 -10.05 -12.57 -7.27
N ASP A 66 -10.21 -11.30 -6.86
CA ASP A 66 -11.49 -10.76 -6.39
C ASP A 66 -12.59 -10.76 -7.48
N ARG A 67 -12.19 -10.76 -8.76
CA ARG A 67 -13.09 -10.79 -9.93
C ARG A 67 -13.24 -12.15 -10.57
N ASN A 68 -12.58 -13.19 -10.02
CA ASN A 68 -12.53 -14.54 -10.57
C ASN A 68 -12.05 -14.57 -12.03
N ILE A 69 -11.06 -13.75 -12.39
CA ILE A 69 -10.43 -13.70 -13.70
C ILE A 69 -9.16 -14.56 -13.65
N ASN A 70 -9.27 -15.86 -14.01
CA ASN A 70 -8.22 -16.85 -13.78
C ASN A 70 -7.64 -17.45 -15.07
N THR A 71 -8.32 -17.27 -16.21
CA THR A 71 -7.93 -17.86 -17.50
C THR A 71 -7.49 -16.80 -18.51
N PRO A 72 -6.69 -17.16 -19.53
CA PRO A 72 -6.33 -16.25 -20.63
C PRO A 72 -7.56 -15.70 -21.37
N GLU A 73 -8.60 -16.48 -21.54
CA GLU A 73 -9.85 -16.08 -22.19
C GLU A 73 -10.59 -15.02 -21.36
N GLU A 74 -10.64 -15.19 -20.06
CA GLU A 74 -11.23 -14.19 -19.15
C GLU A 74 -10.40 -12.91 -19.11
N ARG A 75 -9.06 -13.03 -19.17
CA ARG A 75 -8.16 -11.88 -19.32
C ARG A 75 -8.39 -11.12 -20.61
N LYS A 76 -8.58 -11.84 -21.72
CA LYS A 76 -8.92 -11.24 -23.01
C LYS A 76 -10.24 -10.49 -22.94
N LYS A 77 -11.31 -11.11 -22.41
CA LYS A 77 -12.61 -10.46 -22.20
C LYS A 77 -12.52 -9.22 -21.31
N PHE A 78 -11.74 -9.30 -20.23
CA PHE A 78 -11.49 -8.16 -19.37
C PHE A 78 -10.83 -6.99 -20.12
N ARG A 79 -9.82 -7.26 -20.95
CA ARG A 79 -9.18 -6.23 -21.78
C ARG A 79 -10.16 -5.62 -22.80
N GLU A 80 -10.92 -6.44 -23.48
CA GLU A 80 -11.94 -5.98 -24.43
C GLU A 80 -12.99 -5.10 -23.75
N TYR A 81 -13.51 -5.53 -22.61
CA TYR A 81 -14.46 -4.77 -21.80
C TYR A 81 -13.86 -3.45 -21.30
N THR A 82 -12.65 -3.47 -20.76
CA THR A 82 -11.97 -2.28 -20.25
C THR A 82 -11.78 -1.25 -21.36
N LYS A 83 -11.32 -1.68 -22.54
CA LYS A 83 -11.16 -0.81 -23.70
C LYS A 83 -12.50 -0.23 -24.16
N GLN A 84 -13.51 -1.07 -24.30
CA GLN A 84 -14.85 -0.64 -24.75
C GLN A 84 -15.48 0.36 -23.76
N SER A 85 -15.37 0.11 -22.48
CA SER A 85 -15.89 1.02 -21.44
C SER A 85 -15.17 2.36 -21.46
N LEU A 86 -13.86 2.37 -21.67
CA LEU A 86 -13.06 3.58 -21.80
C LEU A 86 -13.42 4.36 -23.08
N ASP A 87 -13.57 3.67 -24.23
CA ASP A 87 -14.02 4.24 -25.49
C ASP A 87 -15.38 4.94 -25.34
N GLN A 88 -16.33 4.26 -24.69
CA GLN A 88 -17.69 4.76 -24.47
C GLN A 88 -17.69 5.99 -23.55
N GLU A 89 -16.97 5.90 -22.41
CA GLU A 89 -16.89 7.01 -21.46
C GLU A 89 -16.28 8.25 -22.10
N ILE A 90 -15.11 8.14 -22.73
CA ILE A 90 -14.41 9.28 -23.31
C ILE A 90 -15.16 9.89 -24.50
N SER A 91 -15.85 9.04 -25.30
CA SER A 91 -16.65 9.51 -26.42
C SER A 91 -17.87 10.29 -25.97
N SER A 92 -18.42 10.00 -24.80
CA SER A 92 -19.61 10.69 -24.27
C SER A 92 -19.29 12.05 -23.64
N LEU A 93 -18.01 12.37 -23.42
CA LEU A 93 -17.61 13.61 -22.75
C LEU A 93 -17.92 14.83 -23.61
N PRO A 94 -18.52 15.90 -23.06
CA PRO A 94 -18.81 17.13 -23.76
C PRO A 94 -17.53 17.85 -24.19
N ASP A 95 -17.64 18.74 -25.17
CA ASP A 95 -16.53 19.49 -25.72
C ASP A 95 -15.87 20.44 -24.73
N SER A 96 -16.57 20.82 -23.66
CA SER A 96 -16.03 21.61 -22.56
C SER A 96 -14.93 20.90 -21.79
N ILE A 97 -14.89 19.57 -21.80
CA ILE A 97 -13.83 18.81 -21.21
C ILE A 97 -12.60 18.81 -22.13
N HIS A 98 -11.53 19.45 -21.68
CA HIS A 98 -10.27 19.53 -22.43
C HIS A 98 -9.19 18.61 -21.86
N SER A 99 -9.33 18.14 -20.60
CA SER A 99 -8.35 17.32 -19.91
C SER A 99 -8.98 16.12 -19.22
N ILE A 100 -8.27 14.99 -19.25
CA ILE A 100 -8.64 13.74 -18.59
C ILE A 100 -7.60 13.44 -17.51
N ILE A 101 -8.06 13.03 -16.34
CA ILE A 101 -7.21 12.60 -15.23
C ILE A 101 -7.36 11.09 -15.05
N ILE A 102 -6.23 10.40 -14.94
CA ILE A 102 -6.14 8.98 -14.63
C ILE A 102 -5.20 8.84 -13.42
N SER A 103 -5.59 8.08 -12.42
CA SER A 103 -4.77 7.89 -11.21
C SER A 103 -4.82 6.46 -10.71
N SER A 104 -3.64 5.82 -10.65
CA SER A 104 -3.44 4.55 -9.96
C SER A 104 -1.96 4.35 -9.61
N GLU A 105 -1.65 4.09 -8.35
CA GLU A 105 -0.32 3.72 -7.88
C GLU A 105 0.13 2.34 -8.38
N HIS A 106 -0.80 1.56 -8.85
CA HIS A 106 -0.51 0.22 -9.38
C HIS A 106 0.22 0.24 -10.74
N PHE A 107 0.26 1.37 -11.43
CA PHE A 107 1.19 1.55 -12.55
C PHE A 107 2.65 1.35 -12.12
N HIS A 108 3.01 1.82 -10.93
CA HIS A 108 4.33 1.63 -10.36
C HIS A 108 4.63 0.15 -10.07
N SER A 109 3.74 -0.54 -9.39
CA SER A 109 3.99 -1.90 -8.89
C SER A 109 3.65 -3.02 -9.87
N ARG A 110 2.83 -2.77 -10.89
CA ARG A 110 2.33 -3.80 -11.82
C ARG A 110 2.87 -3.64 -13.25
N ASN A 111 3.28 -2.43 -13.64
CA ASN A 111 3.81 -2.16 -14.97
C ASN A 111 5.29 -1.81 -14.89
N THR A 112 6.10 -2.79 -14.56
CA THR A 112 7.53 -2.65 -14.25
C THR A 112 8.45 -2.74 -15.48
N THR A 113 7.91 -3.08 -16.65
CA THR A 113 8.68 -3.23 -17.88
C THR A 113 8.23 -2.25 -18.96
N SER A 114 9.15 -1.85 -19.82
CA SER A 114 8.86 -0.96 -20.97
C SER A 114 7.75 -1.54 -21.88
N SER A 115 7.70 -2.86 -22.07
CA SER A 115 6.65 -3.52 -22.87
C SER A 115 5.26 -3.35 -22.27
N GLN A 116 5.11 -3.49 -20.96
CA GLN A 116 3.82 -3.26 -20.28
C GLN A 116 3.39 -1.80 -20.37
N ILE A 117 4.33 -0.87 -20.23
CA ILE A 117 4.07 0.57 -20.37
C ILE A 117 3.68 0.90 -21.82
N ASN A 118 4.29 0.25 -22.81
CA ASN A 118 3.88 0.40 -24.20
C ASN A 118 2.44 -0.07 -24.46
N ILE A 119 1.97 -1.11 -23.78
CA ILE A 119 0.56 -1.53 -23.84
C ILE A 119 -0.35 -0.40 -23.33
N ILE A 120 0.01 0.26 -22.21
CA ILE A 120 -0.74 1.42 -21.71
C ILE A 120 -0.71 2.59 -22.69
N LYS A 121 0.47 2.89 -23.26
CA LYS A 121 0.58 3.94 -24.30
C LYS A 121 -0.36 3.67 -25.47
N ASN A 122 -0.35 2.44 -26.00
CA ASN A 122 -1.20 2.06 -27.13
C ASN A 122 -2.68 2.12 -26.78
N LEU A 123 -3.07 1.71 -25.56
CA LEU A 123 -4.45 1.82 -25.10
C LEU A 123 -4.91 3.28 -25.04
N LEU A 124 -4.06 4.20 -24.56
CA LEU A 124 -4.43 5.59 -24.37
C LEU A 124 -4.25 6.47 -25.63
N SER A 125 -3.43 6.04 -26.60
CA SER A 125 -3.05 6.84 -27.79
C SER A 125 -4.22 7.38 -28.63
N PRO A 126 -5.39 6.70 -28.72
CA PRO A 126 -6.53 7.25 -29.45
C PRO A 126 -7.14 8.51 -28.80
N TYR A 127 -6.93 8.71 -27.49
CA TYR A 127 -7.69 9.68 -26.69
C TYR A 127 -6.94 10.98 -26.41
N TYR A 128 -5.59 11.00 -26.51
CA TYR A 128 -4.84 12.19 -26.15
C TYR A 128 -4.18 12.89 -27.35
N SER A 129 -4.13 14.23 -27.29
CA SER A 129 -3.25 15.07 -28.11
C SER A 129 -1.92 15.32 -27.41
N ASP A 130 -1.93 15.33 -26.07
CA ASP A 130 -0.78 15.49 -25.21
C ASP A 130 -0.99 14.67 -23.91
N ILE A 131 0.09 14.21 -23.30
CA ILE A 131 0.06 13.45 -22.05
C ILE A 131 1.14 13.95 -21.09
N LYS A 132 0.77 14.13 -19.83
CA LYS A 132 1.68 14.44 -18.73
C LYS A 132 1.62 13.32 -17.70
N ILE A 133 2.76 12.74 -17.38
CA ILE A 133 2.89 11.65 -16.42
C ILE A 133 3.36 12.23 -15.11
N ILE A 134 2.54 12.07 -14.06
CA ILE A 134 2.81 12.60 -12.73
C ILE A 134 3.28 11.46 -11.84
N CYS A 135 4.45 11.62 -11.22
CA CYS A 135 5.06 10.61 -10.38
C CYS A 135 5.63 11.25 -9.11
N TYR A 136 5.12 10.85 -7.96
CA TYR A 136 5.72 11.16 -6.66
C TYR A 136 6.66 10.03 -6.25
N ILE A 137 7.86 10.38 -5.81
CA ILE A 137 8.86 9.42 -5.33
C ILE A 137 9.17 9.69 -3.86
N ARG A 138 9.36 8.64 -3.09
CA ARG A 138 9.61 8.70 -1.66
C ARG A 138 10.87 7.93 -1.32
N GLU A 139 11.61 8.39 -0.30
CA GLU A 139 12.83 7.72 0.17
C GLU A 139 12.58 6.21 0.40
N GLN A 140 13.54 5.39 -0.01
CA GLN A 140 13.38 3.94 -0.15
C GLN A 140 13.05 3.25 1.18
N THR A 141 13.72 3.62 2.27
CA THR A 141 13.48 2.99 3.59
C THR A 141 12.15 3.44 4.21
N GLU A 142 11.76 4.70 3.96
CA GLU A 142 10.43 5.19 4.34
C GLU A 142 9.32 4.50 3.54
N THR A 143 9.57 4.24 2.26
CA THR A 143 8.67 3.47 1.38
C THR A 143 8.52 2.04 1.89
N LEU A 144 9.63 1.36 2.20
CA LEU A 144 9.63 0.00 2.74
C LEU A 144 8.85 -0.09 4.07
N SER A 145 9.13 0.82 5.01
CA SER A 145 8.46 0.85 6.32
C SER A 145 6.95 1.03 6.19
N SER A 146 6.52 1.94 5.29
CA SER A 146 5.11 2.15 5.00
C SER A 146 4.47 0.99 4.23
N LEU A 147 5.20 0.38 3.30
CA LEU A 147 4.76 -0.79 2.54
C LEU A 147 4.56 -1.99 3.45
N TYR A 148 5.46 -2.21 4.42
CA TYR A 148 5.37 -3.34 5.33
C TYR A 148 4.05 -3.36 6.11
N SER A 149 3.56 -2.21 6.58
CA SER A 149 2.22 -2.11 7.19
C SER A 149 1.12 -2.56 6.22
N THR A 150 1.22 -2.19 4.95
CA THR A 150 0.25 -2.61 3.93
C THR A 150 0.33 -4.12 3.66
N LEU A 151 1.54 -4.67 3.59
CA LEU A 151 1.75 -6.10 3.40
C LEU A 151 1.16 -6.92 4.55
N ILE A 152 1.30 -6.45 5.81
CA ILE A 152 0.64 -7.08 6.96
C ILE A 152 -0.88 -7.05 6.80
N LYS A 153 -1.47 -5.90 6.47
CA LYS A 153 -2.92 -5.77 6.24
C LYS A 153 -3.40 -6.67 5.10
N SER A 154 -2.55 -6.92 4.11
CA SER A 154 -2.81 -7.82 2.97
C SER A 154 -2.50 -9.29 3.24
N GLY A 155 -1.96 -9.62 4.42
CA GLY A 155 -1.81 -11.01 4.86
C GLY A 155 -0.41 -11.61 4.67
N THR A 156 0.67 -10.80 4.56
CA THR A 156 2.03 -11.33 4.55
C THR A 156 2.32 -12.14 5.81
N ILE A 157 3.02 -13.25 5.64
CA ILE A 157 3.52 -14.12 6.73
C ILE A 157 5.00 -13.88 7.03
N TYR A 158 5.66 -12.99 6.28
CA TYR A 158 7.07 -12.68 6.38
C TYR A 158 7.30 -11.43 7.21
N ASP A 159 8.39 -11.40 7.96
CA ASP A 159 8.80 -10.28 8.81
C ASP A 159 9.42 -9.11 8.01
N PHE A 160 9.74 -8.04 8.72
CA PHE A 160 10.35 -6.85 8.11
C PHE A 160 11.72 -7.17 7.48
N SER A 161 12.53 -8.02 8.13
CA SER A 161 13.87 -8.40 7.67
C SER A 161 13.82 -9.18 6.36
N TYR A 162 12.78 -9.98 6.14
CA TYR A 162 12.57 -10.64 4.86
C TYR A 162 12.31 -9.61 3.74
N HIS A 163 11.44 -8.64 3.97
CA HIS A 163 11.11 -7.61 2.97
C HIS A 163 12.26 -6.63 2.73
N LEU A 164 13.08 -6.38 3.73
CA LEU A 164 14.28 -5.53 3.63
C LEU A 164 15.25 -6.02 2.55
N LYS A 165 15.39 -7.34 2.37
CA LYS A 165 16.27 -7.95 1.36
C LYS A 165 15.94 -7.53 -0.08
N PHE A 166 14.71 -7.07 -0.33
CA PHE A 166 14.27 -6.62 -1.65
C PHE A 166 14.44 -5.12 -1.86
N CYS A 167 14.81 -4.34 -0.83
CA CYS A 167 15.09 -2.92 -0.94
C CYS A 167 16.50 -2.71 -1.49
N THR A 168 16.68 -2.99 -2.78
CA THR A 168 17.97 -2.91 -3.47
C THR A 168 17.85 -2.23 -4.83
N PRO A 169 18.92 -1.64 -5.38
CA PRO A 169 18.89 -1.02 -6.71
C PRO A 169 18.55 -1.98 -7.87
N ARG A 170 18.64 -3.30 -7.66
CA ARG A 170 18.24 -4.30 -8.66
C ARG A 170 16.72 -4.43 -8.77
N ASN A 171 16.00 -4.00 -7.77
CA ASN A 171 14.53 -4.04 -7.76
C ASN A 171 13.97 -2.71 -8.27
N SER A 172 13.34 -2.75 -9.45
CA SER A 172 12.75 -1.57 -10.10
C SER A 172 11.65 -0.90 -9.27
N TYR A 173 11.06 -1.59 -8.29
CA TYR A 173 10.11 -1.00 -7.35
C TYR A 173 10.77 0.10 -6.48
N TYR A 174 12.04 -0.05 -6.12
CA TYR A 174 12.80 0.91 -5.32
C TYR A 174 13.79 1.73 -6.15
N ASN A 175 14.15 1.26 -7.36
CA ASN A 175 15.05 1.96 -8.25
C ASN A 175 14.29 2.92 -9.17
N PHE A 176 14.17 4.17 -8.74
CA PHE A 176 13.42 5.19 -9.46
C PHE A 176 14.04 5.54 -10.81
N GLU A 177 15.37 5.46 -10.96
CA GLU A 177 16.02 5.69 -12.26
C GLU A 177 15.53 4.67 -13.29
N THR A 178 15.60 3.38 -12.98
CA THR A 178 15.12 2.31 -13.85
C THR A 178 13.61 2.42 -14.12
N MET A 179 12.83 2.69 -13.09
CA MET A 179 11.38 2.85 -13.20
C MET A 179 11.02 4.01 -14.11
N LEU A 180 11.56 5.21 -13.88
CA LEU A 180 11.31 6.40 -14.70
C LEU A 180 11.81 6.26 -16.13
N LYS A 181 12.97 5.60 -16.32
CA LYS A 181 13.49 5.30 -17.65
C LYS A 181 12.50 4.51 -18.50
N ASN A 182 11.85 3.50 -17.95
CA ASN A 182 10.82 2.72 -18.67
C ASN A 182 9.66 3.60 -19.16
N TRP A 183 9.28 4.64 -18.40
CA TRP A 183 8.24 5.59 -18.80
C TRP A 183 8.77 6.57 -19.85
N VAL A 184 9.99 7.07 -19.69
CA VAL A 184 10.66 7.95 -20.68
C VAL A 184 10.81 7.28 -22.03
N ASP A 185 11.26 6.03 -22.07
CA ASP A 185 11.45 5.26 -23.30
C ASP A 185 10.14 5.14 -24.11
N ASN A 186 9.00 5.21 -23.45
CA ASN A 186 7.70 5.12 -24.11
C ASN A 186 7.07 6.49 -24.41
N PHE A 187 7.17 7.45 -23.52
CA PHE A 187 6.41 8.70 -23.63
C PHE A 187 7.27 9.94 -23.91
N GLY A 188 8.57 9.88 -23.64
CA GLY A 188 9.49 11.01 -23.71
C GLY A 188 9.74 11.66 -22.36
N GLU A 189 10.94 12.25 -22.19
CA GLU A 189 11.36 12.85 -20.93
C GLU A 189 10.55 14.11 -20.59
N ASP A 190 10.19 14.90 -21.60
CA ASP A 190 9.42 16.14 -21.47
C ASP A 190 7.98 15.90 -20.95
N LYS A 191 7.51 14.65 -20.96
CA LYS A 191 6.17 14.29 -20.47
C LYS A 191 6.14 13.95 -18.99
N LEU A 192 7.32 13.75 -18.33
CA LEU A 192 7.37 13.36 -16.93
C LEU A 192 7.41 14.58 -16.00
N CYS A 193 6.50 14.58 -15.03
CA CYS A 193 6.47 15.49 -13.89
C CYS A 193 6.79 14.69 -12.63
N VAL A 194 8.06 14.69 -12.23
CA VAL A 194 8.54 13.97 -11.05
C VAL A 194 8.55 14.91 -9.86
N ARG A 195 8.04 14.46 -8.72
CA ARG A 195 7.98 15.20 -7.44
C ARG A 195 8.52 14.36 -6.30
N ARG A 196 9.21 14.98 -5.34
CA ARG A 196 9.54 14.32 -4.09
C ARG A 196 8.33 14.29 -3.17
N PHE A 197 8.03 13.14 -2.59
CA PHE A 197 7.02 13.05 -1.55
C PHE A 197 7.62 13.47 -0.20
N ASP A 198 7.78 14.76 -0.05
CA ASP A 198 8.23 15.41 1.18
C ASP A 198 7.41 16.68 1.39
N ARG A 199 6.70 16.77 2.52
CA ARG A 199 5.82 17.89 2.84
C ARG A 199 6.51 19.25 2.73
N LYS A 200 7.82 19.31 3.02
CA LYS A 200 8.60 20.54 2.94
C LYS A 200 8.81 21.05 1.51
N THR A 201 8.65 20.17 0.54
CA THR A 201 8.82 20.49 -0.90
C THR A 201 7.51 20.70 -1.63
N PHE A 202 6.38 20.40 -1.00
CA PHE A 202 5.07 20.62 -1.58
C PHE A 202 4.69 22.09 -1.62
N ILE A 203 3.98 22.50 -2.65
CA ILE A 203 3.36 23.82 -2.72
C ILE A 203 2.45 23.99 -1.49
N ASN A 204 2.56 25.10 -0.80
CA ASN A 204 1.86 25.39 0.46
C ASN A 204 2.03 24.31 1.55
N CYS A 205 3.08 23.48 1.47
CA CYS A 205 3.28 22.32 2.35
C CYS A 205 2.09 21.33 2.34
N ASP A 206 1.30 21.32 1.26
CA ASP A 206 0.11 20.48 1.08
C ASP A 206 0.23 19.63 -0.18
N LEU A 207 -0.02 18.32 -0.03
CA LEU A 207 0.07 17.35 -1.14
C LEU A 207 -0.95 17.65 -2.25
N ILE A 208 -2.14 18.08 -1.90
CA ILE A 208 -3.20 18.33 -2.87
C ILE A 208 -2.93 19.60 -3.67
N ASP A 209 -2.41 20.65 -3.03
CA ASP A 209 -1.99 21.86 -3.74
C ASP A 209 -0.84 21.59 -4.70
N ASP A 210 0.13 20.78 -4.27
CA ASP A 210 1.23 20.34 -5.14
C ASP A 210 0.73 19.49 -6.32
N PHE A 211 -0.24 18.60 -6.07
CA PHE A 211 -0.84 17.78 -7.11
C PHE A 211 -1.67 18.62 -8.10
N LEU A 212 -2.46 19.58 -7.62
CA LEU A 212 -3.20 20.52 -8.46
C LEU A 212 -2.27 21.32 -9.37
N SER A 213 -1.10 21.73 -8.86
CA SER A 213 -0.10 22.42 -9.69
C SER A 213 0.42 21.52 -10.83
N CYS A 214 0.56 20.21 -10.58
CA CYS A 214 0.92 19.26 -11.66
C CYS A 214 -0.18 19.16 -12.73
N LEU A 215 -1.44 19.36 -12.34
CA LEU A 215 -2.60 19.44 -13.27
C LEU A 215 -2.77 20.80 -13.91
N GLU A 216 -1.94 21.81 -13.55
CA GLU A 216 -2.09 23.19 -14.00
C GLU A 216 -3.42 23.82 -13.54
N ILE A 217 -3.90 23.42 -12.35
CA ILE A 217 -5.12 23.92 -11.70
C ILE A 217 -4.71 24.75 -10.48
N GLU A 218 -5.18 25.99 -10.41
CA GLU A 218 -5.02 26.82 -9.23
C GLU A 218 -5.91 26.30 -8.08
N PRO A 219 -5.37 26.20 -6.85
CA PRO A 219 -6.19 25.93 -5.68
C PRO A 219 -7.32 26.95 -5.54
N SER A 220 -8.53 26.49 -5.28
CA SER A 220 -9.69 27.38 -5.08
C SER A 220 -10.58 26.86 -3.95
N GLU A 221 -11.42 27.74 -3.41
CA GLU A 221 -12.42 27.41 -2.39
C GLU A 221 -13.51 26.47 -2.89
N ASP A 222 -13.65 26.31 -4.22
CA ASP A 222 -14.57 25.34 -4.82
C ASP A 222 -14.21 23.89 -4.51
N PHE A 223 -12.98 23.62 -4.11
CA PHE A 223 -12.53 22.28 -3.79
C PHE A 223 -12.73 21.95 -2.32
N SER A 224 -13.50 20.89 -2.08
CA SER A 224 -13.60 20.28 -0.74
C SER A 224 -12.30 19.61 -0.36
N ARG A 225 -11.80 19.92 0.84
CA ARG A 225 -10.59 19.28 1.40
C ARG A 225 -10.98 18.10 2.27
N VAL A 226 -10.38 16.94 2.01
CA VAL A 226 -10.58 15.75 2.85
C VAL A 226 -9.94 15.99 4.23
N LYS A 227 -10.76 15.96 5.28
CA LYS A 227 -10.36 16.38 6.64
C LYS A 227 -9.53 15.34 7.40
N LYS A 228 -9.35 14.11 6.91
CA LYS A 228 -8.61 13.06 7.64
C LYS A 228 -7.71 12.27 6.69
N PRO A 229 -6.43 12.05 7.05
CA PRO A 229 -5.60 11.05 6.37
C PRO A 229 -6.27 9.68 6.57
N GLN A 230 -6.62 9.04 5.48
CA GLN A 230 -7.08 7.65 5.51
C GLN A 230 -5.86 6.74 5.35
N ASN A 231 -5.85 5.61 6.04
CA ASN A 231 -4.81 4.57 5.97
C ASN A 231 -3.46 4.96 6.60
N GLU A 232 -3.45 5.27 7.88
CA GLU A 232 -2.20 5.34 8.64
C GLU A 232 -1.49 3.98 8.66
N SER A 233 -0.16 4.01 8.77
CA SER A 233 0.63 2.79 8.99
C SER A 233 0.29 2.18 10.33
N LEU A 234 0.49 0.88 10.47
CA LEU A 234 0.46 0.23 11.78
C LEU A 234 1.71 0.61 12.56
N ASN A 235 1.55 0.93 13.83
CA ASN A 235 2.69 1.03 14.73
C ASN A 235 3.37 -0.35 14.91
N PRO A 236 4.56 -0.41 15.47
CA PRO A 236 5.31 -1.66 15.56
C PRO A 236 4.58 -2.79 16.30
N LEU A 237 3.81 -2.46 17.36
CA LEU A 237 3.01 -3.46 18.07
C LEU A 237 1.90 -4.02 17.16
N GLY A 238 1.18 -3.14 16.45
CA GLY A 238 0.18 -3.55 15.47
C GLY A 238 0.77 -4.41 14.35
N GLN A 239 2.01 -4.13 13.95
CA GLN A 239 2.71 -4.94 12.95
C GLN A 239 3.03 -6.35 13.46
N VAL A 240 3.56 -6.48 14.68
CA VAL A 240 3.84 -7.79 15.28
C VAL A 240 2.57 -8.62 15.42
N ILE A 241 1.49 -8.02 15.93
CA ILE A 241 0.22 -8.72 16.12
C ILE A 241 -0.39 -9.12 14.78
N GLY A 242 -0.42 -8.22 13.81
CA GLY A 242 -0.93 -8.50 12.47
C GLY A 242 -0.15 -9.62 11.79
N LEU A 243 1.19 -9.62 11.91
CA LEU A 243 2.04 -10.69 11.41
C LEU A 243 1.73 -12.03 12.09
N THR A 244 1.59 -12.04 13.42
CA THR A 244 1.25 -13.25 14.18
C THR A 244 -0.10 -13.83 13.73
N ILE A 245 -1.11 -12.98 13.53
CA ILE A 245 -2.40 -13.41 12.99
C ILE A 245 -2.24 -13.99 11.58
N ASN A 246 -1.45 -13.35 10.73
CA ASN A 246 -1.24 -13.85 9.37
C ASN A 246 -0.55 -15.20 9.34
N GLN A 247 0.43 -15.42 10.21
CA GLN A 247 1.14 -16.70 10.36
C GLN A 247 0.23 -17.79 10.91
N ALA A 248 -0.63 -17.46 11.89
CA ALA A 248 -1.62 -18.40 12.43
C ALA A 248 -2.73 -18.75 11.41
N PHE A 249 -3.09 -17.80 10.54
CA PHE A 249 -4.13 -17.97 9.53
C PHE A 249 -3.62 -17.58 8.14
N PRO A 250 -2.77 -18.40 7.52
CA PRO A 250 -2.21 -18.08 6.20
C PRO A 250 -3.32 -18.00 5.13
N ASN A 251 -3.10 -17.17 4.10
CA ASN A 251 -4.09 -16.91 3.04
C ASN A 251 -4.48 -18.13 2.19
N GLN A 252 -3.73 -19.22 2.29
CA GLN A 252 -3.99 -20.49 1.59
C GLN A 252 -5.17 -21.29 2.19
N LEU A 253 -5.71 -20.87 3.34
CA LEU A 253 -6.89 -21.50 3.91
C LEU A 253 -8.10 -21.18 3.03
N SER A 254 -8.75 -22.22 2.53
CA SER A 254 -9.93 -22.11 1.66
C SER A 254 -11.24 -21.79 2.40
N ASP A 255 -11.24 -21.84 3.72
CA ASP A 255 -12.44 -21.59 4.55
C ASP A 255 -12.78 -20.09 4.58
N LYS A 256 -13.88 -19.73 3.91
CA LYS A 256 -14.39 -18.36 3.83
C LYS A 256 -14.72 -17.77 5.21
N ALA A 257 -15.13 -18.58 6.18
CA ALA A 257 -15.45 -18.11 7.54
C ALA A 257 -14.16 -17.70 8.28
N ILE A 258 -13.08 -18.45 8.14
CA ILE A 258 -11.77 -18.13 8.70
C ILE A 258 -11.21 -16.86 8.06
N ILE A 259 -11.28 -16.75 6.74
CA ILE A 259 -10.85 -15.54 6.01
C ILE A 259 -11.62 -14.30 6.50
N SER A 260 -12.93 -14.40 6.65
CA SER A 260 -13.76 -13.29 7.16
C SER A 260 -13.38 -12.87 8.58
N LYS A 261 -13.13 -13.83 9.47
CA LYS A 261 -12.67 -13.57 10.84
C LYS A 261 -11.30 -12.90 10.88
N LYS A 262 -10.36 -13.42 10.08
CA LYS A 262 -9.03 -12.81 9.92
C LYS A 262 -9.12 -11.34 9.49
N ARG A 263 -9.92 -11.05 8.44
CA ARG A 263 -10.14 -9.67 7.96
C ARG A 263 -10.71 -8.77 9.06
N LYS A 264 -11.65 -9.24 9.87
CA LYS A 264 -12.19 -8.48 11.02
C LYS A 264 -11.12 -8.18 12.05
N LEU A 265 -10.29 -9.16 12.41
CA LEU A 265 -9.17 -8.97 13.36
C LEU A 265 -8.17 -7.94 12.84
N LEU A 266 -7.73 -8.06 11.58
CA LEU A 266 -6.83 -7.09 10.97
C LEU A 266 -7.44 -5.68 10.92
N SER A 267 -8.74 -5.55 10.68
CA SER A 267 -9.45 -4.25 10.72
C SER A 267 -9.47 -3.63 12.12
N ILE A 268 -9.58 -4.45 13.19
CA ILE A 268 -9.51 -3.96 14.57
C ILE A 268 -8.08 -3.45 14.87
N ILE A 269 -7.06 -4.19 14.43
CA ILE A 269 -5.66 -3.78 14.59
C ILE A 269 -5.41 -2.45 13.86
N ASP A 270 -5.88 -2.32 12.63
CA ASP A 270 -5.74 -1.10 11.84
C ASP A 270 -6.31 0.14 12.53
N LYS A 271 -7.46 -0.01 13.18
CA LYS A 271 -8.11 1.09 13.91
C LYS A 271 -7.43 1.49 15.22
N ASN A 272 -6.82 0.52 15.92
CA ASN A 272 -6.34 0.74 17.29
C ASN A 272 -4.82 0.90 17.39
N PHE A 273 -4.08 0.53 16.33
CA PHE A 273 -2.61 0.52 16.31
C PHE A 273 -2.05 1.34 15.15
N ALA A 274 -2.73 2.43 14.81
CA ALA A 274 -2.23 3.40 13.87
C ALA A 274 -0.96 4.09 14.42
N GLY A 275 -0.03 4.39 13.52
CA GLY A 275 1.20 5.11 13.87
C GLY A 275 2.37 4.74 12.97
N LYS A 276 3.54 5.30 13.26
CA LYS A 276 4.77 5.03 12.53
C LYS A 276 5.23 3.59 12.82
N GLY A 277 5.35 2.76 11.79
CA GLY A 277 5.80 1.37 11.89
C GLY A 277 7.29 1.21 12.19
N VAL A 278 7.77 -0.05 12.18
CA VAL A 278 9.20 -0.35 12.29
C VAL A 278 9.99 0.37 11.21
N SER A 279 11.20 0.77 11.55
CA SER A 279 12.18 1.36 10.64
C SER A 279 13.43 0.51 10.58
N VAL A 280 14.26 0.75 9.57
CA VAL A 280 15.60 0.18 9.48
C VAL A 280 16.49 0.69 10.61
N THR A 281 17.54 -0.08 10.99
CA THR A 281 18.57 0.42 11.90
C THR A 281 19.43 1.52 11.24
N PRO A 282 20.19 2.31 12.01
CA PRO A 282 21.10 3.30 11.45
C PRO A 282 22.10 2.71 10.43
N GLU A 283 22.64 1.52 10.71
CA GLU A 283 23.55 0.81 9.83
C GLU A 283 22.88 0.39 8.53
N GLN A 284 21.70 -0.23 8.62
CA GLN A 284 20.89 -0.62 7.46
C GLN A 284 20.49 0.60 6.61
N TYR A 285 20.14 1.71 7.29
CA TYR A 285 19.83 2.95 6.58
C TYR A 285 21.03 3.45 5.77
N SER A 286 22.20 3.50 6.40
CA SER A 286 23.44 3.95 5.73
C SER A 286 23.77 3.07 4.54
N GLU A 287 23.71 1.75 4.68
CA GLU A 287 23.94 0.79 3.60
C GLU A 287 22.98 1.00 2.41
N ILE A 288 21.67 1.14 2.70
CA ILE A 288 20.65 1.35 1.67
C ILE A 288 20.83 2.72 1.01
N PHE A 289 21.07 3.78 1.80
CA PHE A 289 21.27 5.12 1.29
C PHE A 289 22.46 5.16 0.30
N GLU A 290 23.61 4.59 0.66
CA GLU A 290 24.76 4.52 -0.23
C GLU A 290 24.52 3.65 -1.46
N ALA A 291 23.79 2.53 -1.31
CA ALA A 291 23.45 1.66 -2.43
C ALA A 291 22.60 2.37 -3.50
N PHE A 292 21.68 3.25 -3.10
CA PHE A 292 20.82 3.99 -4.03
C PHE A 292 21.36 5.37 -4.43
N ARG A 293 22.43 5.82 -3.81
CA ARG A 293 22.90 7.21 -3.93
C ARG A 293 23.14 7.67 -5.36
N GLU A 294 23.82 6.85 -6.16
CA GLU A 294 24.13 7.19 -7.54
C GLU A 294 22.87 7.27 -8.41
N THR A 295 22.01 6.25 -8.35
CA THR A 295 20.75 6.24 -9.11
C THR A 295 19.81 7.36 -8.67
N ASN A 296 19.78 7.68 -7.38
CA ASN A 296 18.98 8.78 -6.84
C ASN A 296 19.51 10.15 -7.30
N ARG A 297 20.85 10.34 -7.35
CA ARG A 297 21.45 11.58 -7.86
C ARG A 297 21.12 11.79 -9.33
N GLU A 298 21.17 10.73 -10.14
CA GLU A 298 20.79 10.81 -11.54
C GLU A 298 19.32 11.24 -11.71
N VAL A 299 18.40 10.70 -10.91
CA VAL A 299 16.99 11.12 -10.88
C VAL A 299 16.88 12.60 -10.49
N ASN A 300 17.62 13.04 -9.45
CA ASN A 300 17.59 14.41 -8.98
C ASN A 300 18.05 15.39 -10.07
N ARG A 301 19.19 15.08 -10.69
CA ARG A 301 19.77 15.89 -11.77
C ARG A 301 18.85 15.95 -12.99
N LYS A 302 18.32 14.80 -13.40
CA LYS A 302 17.55 14.67 -14.65
C LYS A 302 16.15 15.26 -14.56
N TYR A 303 15.41 14.94 -13.52
CA TYR A 303 13.98 15.28 -13.43
C TYR A 303 13.68 16.45 -12.51
N LEU A 304 14.47 16.65 -11.45
CA LEU A 304 14.25 17.76 -10.49
C LEU A 304 15.19 18.94 -10.77
N LYS A 305 16.12 18.80 -11.73
CA LYS A 305 17.08 19.83 -12.17
C LYS A 305 17.89 20.39 -10.98
N SER A 306 18.28 19.52 -10.05
CA SER A 306 19.01 19.85 -8.83
C SER A 306 20.22 18.94 -8.67
N ASP A 307 21.32 19.48 -8.16
CA ASP A 307 22.51 18.71 -7.84
C ASP A 307 22.47 18.15 -6.43
N GLY A 308 23.26 17.10 -6.20
CA GLY A 308 23.37 16.43 -4.89
C GLY A 308 22.39 15.28 -4.69
N ASP A 309 22.21 14.90 -3.42
CA ASP A 309 21.39 13.74 -3.08
C ASP A 309 19.90 14.04 -3.25
N LEU A 310 19.17 13.13 -3.90
CA LEU A 310 17.73 13.23 -4.13
C LEU A 310 16.96 13.34 -2.80
N PHE A 311 17.34 12.53 -1.83
CA PHE A 311 16.84 12.58 -0.47
C PHE A 311 17.99 12.96 0.46
N PRO A 312 17.84 13.98 1.34
CA PRO A 312 18.87 14.31 2.30
C PRO A 312 19.10 13.15 3.27
N TYR A 313 20.34 12.87 3.62
CA TYR A 313 20.64 11.88 4.65
C TYR A 313 19.96 12.27 5.96
N LYS A 314 19.24 11.33 6.57
CA LYS A 314 18.55 11.51 7.86
C LYS A 314 19.00 10.39 8.78
N GLU A 315 19.53 10.73 9.96
CA GLU A 315 19.71 9.69 10.96
C GLU A 315 18.37 9.04 11.30
N PRO A 316 18.24 7.72 11.13
CA PRO A 316 17.00 7.04 11.45
C PRO A 316 16.77 7.09 12.96
N ILE A 317 15.59 7.47 13.37
CA ILE A 317 15.16 7.32 14.75
C ILE A 317 15.00 5.81 15.00
N ASN A 318 15.83 5.26 15.87
CA ASN A 318 15.76 3.84 16.23
C ASN A 318 14.44 3.56 16.98
N ASN A 319 13.41 3.18 16.25
CA ASN A 319 12.12 2.75 16.79
C ASN A 319 12.14 1.24 17.05
N GLN A 320 13.17 0.72 17.70
CA GLN A 320 13.12 -0.66 18.18
C GLN A 320 12.00 -0.75 19.21
N VAL A 321 11.10 -1.67 18.96
CA VAL A 321 9.96 -1.91 19.84
C VAL A 321 10.42 -2.75 20.99
N ASN A 322 10.54 -2.13 22.13
CA ASN A 322 10.43 -2.86 23.39
C ASN A 322 8.93 -3.18 23.54
N ILE A 323 8.53 -4.37 23.12
CA ILE A 323 7.14 -4.81 23.28
C ILE A 323 6.96 -5.15 24.75
N ASP A 324 6.42 -4.22 25.49
CA ASP A 324 5.97 -4.45 26.84
C ASP A 324 4.85 -5.52 26.82
N GLN A 325 5.08 -6.60 27.55
CA GLN A 325 4.11 -7.70 27.70
C GLN A 325 2.73 -7.21 28.14
N ASN A 326 2.64 -6.14 28.94
CA ASN A 326 1.40 -5.53 29.36
C ASN A 326 0.63 -4.89 28.19
N SER A 327 1.31 -4.35 27.19
CA SER A 327 0.67 -3.81 25.99
C SER A 327 0.08 -4.91 25.12
N ILE A 328 0.74 -6.06 24.98
CA ILE A 328 0.18 -7.24 24.29
C ILE A 328 -1.03 -7.77 25.08
N LEU A 329 -0.94 -7.85 26.40
CA LEU A 329 -2.02 -8.34 27.24
C LEU A 329 -3.25 -7.42 27.17
N LYS A 330 -3.06 -6.09 27.24
CA LYS A 330 -4.14 -5.10 27.07
C LYS A 330 -4.83 -5.24 25.72
N LEU A 331 -4.07 -5.45 24.66
CA LEU A 331 -4.63 -5.68 23.33
C LEU A 331 -5.46 -6.96 23.27
N ILE A 332 -4.91 -8.06 23.77
CA ILE A 332 -5.61 -9.35 23.76
C ILE A 332 -6.90 -9.25 24.59
N LEU A 333 -6.86 -8.56 25.71
CA LEU A 333 -8.05 -8.30 26.54
C LEU A 333 -9.08 -7.42 25.78
N GLN A 334 -8.67 -6.44 25.02
CA GLN A 334 -9.57 -5.65 24.17
C GLN A 334 -10.16 -6.49 23.05
N LEU A 335 -9.37 -7.32 22.38
CA LEU A 335 -9.84 -8.23 21.34
C LEU A 335 -10.86 -9.25 21.88
N ILE A 336 -10.65 -9.76 23.10
CA ILE A 336 -11.56 -10.69 23.79
C ILE A 336 -12.89 -9.99 24.18
N ASN A 337 -12.83 -8.73 24.60
CA ASN A 337 -14.02 -7.98 25.00
C ASN A 337 -14.90 -7.52 23.80
N PHE A 338 -14.30 -7.37 22.62
CA PHE A 338 -15.02 -6.90 21.42
C PHE A 338 -15.65 -8.03 20.57
N THR A 339 -15.25 -9.28 20.77
CA THR A 339 -15.83 -10.43 20.09
C THR A 339 -15.78 -11.65 21.02
N PRO A 340 -16.89 -12.38 21.23
CA PRO A 340 -16.78 -13.71 21.79
C PRO A 340 -15.91 -14.52 20.81
N LEU A 341 -14.65 -14.74 21.18
CA LEU A 341 -13.74 -15.53 20.38
C LEU A 341 -14.28 -16.95 20.29
N PRO A 342 -14.35 -17.55 19.09
CA PRO A 342 -14.73 -18.95 18.96
C PRO A 342 -13.86 -19.83 19.86
N GLY A 343 -14.43 -20.94 20.37
CA GLY A 343 -13.68 -21.90 21.20
C GLY A 343 -12.37 -22.40 20.58
N SER A 344 -12.23 -22.33 19.27
CA SER A 344 -10.97 -22.60 18.54
C SER A 344 -9.80 -21.65 18.87
N PHE A 345 -10.09 -20.45 19.38
CA PHE A 345 -9.02 -19.56 19.87
C PHE A 345 -8.45 -20.00 21.21
N ALA A 346 -9.24 -20.65 22.04
CA ALA A 346 -8.73 -21.28 23.24
C ALA A 346 -7.71 -22.36 22.90
N ASP A 347 -7.94 -23.15 21.86
CA ASP A 347 -6.98 -24.15 21.38
C ASP A 347 -5.70 -23.52 20.83
N LEU A 348 -5.83 -22.44 20.07
CA LEU A 348 -4.69 -21.70 19.54
C LEU A 348 -3.79 -21.15 20.66
N PHE A 349 -4.38 -20.49 21.66
CA PHE A 349 -3.63 -19.96 22.79
C PHE A 349 -3.04 -21.07 23.68
N ARG A 350 -3.76 -22.17 23.88
CA ARG A 350 -3.21 -23.35 24.54
C ARG A 350 -2.00 -23.91 23.80
N ASP A 351 -2.10 -24.05 22.49
CA ASP A 351 -1.02 -24.64 21.68
C ASP A 351 0.19 -23.69 21.64
N ALA A 352 -0.03 -22.37 21.55
CA ALA A 352 1.02 -21.38 21.71
C ALA A 352 1.69 -21.48 23.09
N ALA A 353 0.92 -21.60 24.16
CA ALA A 353 1.47 -21.79 25.52
C ALA A 353 2.35 -23.02 25.60
N LEU A 354 1.94 -24.14 25.03
CA LEU A 354 2.73 -25.38 25.01
C LEU A 354 4.05 -25.24 24.23
N LEU A 355 4.07 -24.47 23.16
CA LEU A 355 5.29 -24.18 22.40
C LEU A 355 6.32 -23.38 23.23
N TYR A 356 5.83 -22.45 24.06
CA TYR A 356 6.70 -21.62 24.91
C TYR A 356 7.05 -22.26 26.25
N GLU A 357 6.42 -23.37 26.65
CA GLU A 357 6.58 -24.00 27.98
C GLU A 357 8.04 -24.26 28.38
N SER A 358 8.87 -24.62 27.39
CA SER A 358 10.31 -24.91 27.63
C SER A 358 11.24 -23.72 27.39
N GLN A 359 10.73 -22.65 26.76
CA GLN A 359 11.55 -21.51 26.31
C GLN A 359 11.33 -20.27 27.19
N ASP A 360 10.06 -19.99 27.53
CA ASP A 360 9.62 -18.80 28.26
C ASP A 360 8.34 -19.14 29.04
N LEU A 361 8.51 -19.54 30.29
CA LEU A 361 7.38 -20.00 31.11
C LEU A 361 6.40 -18.88 31.47
N GLU A 362 6.85 -17.62 31.59
CA GLU A 362 5.95 -16.48 31.84
C GLU A 362 5.06 -16.24 30.65
N LYS A 363 5.61 -16.31 29.46
CA LYS A 363 4.88 -16.17 28.21
C LYS A 363 3.91 -17.33 27.99
N ALA A 364 4.32 -18.55 28.31
CA ALA A 364 3.46 -19.72 28.30
C ALA A 364 2.27 -19.55 29.27
N PHE A 365 2.52 -19.02 30.45
CA PHE A 365 1.49 -18.72 31.45
C PHE A 365 0.45 -17.72 30.92
N ILE A 366 0.90 -16.61 30.33
CA ILE A 366 0.01 -15.58 29.74
C ILE A 366 -0.90 -16.19 28.67
N PHE A 367 -0.34 -16.95 27.73
CA PHE A 367 -1.13 -17.62 26.70
C PHE A 367 -2.14 -18.62 27.28
N MET A 368 -1.76 -19.33 28.33
CA MET A 368 -2.68 -20.28 28.98
C MET A 368 -3.80 -19.56 29.74
N GLU A 369 -3.54 -18.41 30.38
CA GLU A 369 -4.60 -17.57 30.98
C GLU A 369 -5.59 -17.06 29.93
N LEU A 370 -5.12 -16.70 28.74
CA LEU A 370 -5.96 -16.28 27.63
C LEU A 370 -6.84 -17.43 27.13
N ALA A 371 -6.27 -18.63 27.00
CA ALA A 371 -7.05 -19.82 26.67
C ALA A 371 -8.15 -20.09 27.69
N GLN A 372 -7.85 -19.92 28.99
CA GLN A 372 -8.82 -20.10 30.08
C GLN A 372 -9.96 -19.07 30.02
N LYS A 373 -9.66 -17.80 29.73
CA LYS A 373 -10.72 -16.77 29.61
C LYS A 373 -11.72 -17.08 28.49
N ILE A 374 -11.25 -17.70 27.42
CA ILE A 374 -12.10 -18.06 26.26
C ILE A 374 -12.87 -19.36 26.52
N ARG A 375 -12.23 -20.33 27.22
CA ARG A 375 -12.78 -21.63 27.58
C ARG A 375 -12.53 -21.93 29.06
N PRO A 376 -13.34 -21.38 29.98
CA PRO A 376 -13.15 -21.54 31.43
C PRO A 376 -13.17 -23.01 31.90
N ASP A 377 -13.93 -23.85 31.21
CA ASP A 377 -14.12 -25.27 31.55
C ASP A 377 -13.09 -26.20 30.89
N GLY A 378 -12.06 -25.64 30.24
CA GLY A 378 -11.04 -26.41 29.53
C GLY A 378 -10.15 -27.22 30.51
N VAL A 379 -10.36 -28.51 30.62
CA VAL A 379 -9.66 -29.39 31.57
C VAL A 379 -8.13 -29.32 31.42
N VAL A 380 -7.63 -29.42 30.18
CA VAL A 380 -6.18 -29.34 29.88
C VAL A 380 -5.64 -27.95 30.18
N ILE A 381 -6.39 -26.89 29.83
CA ILE A 381 -6.02 -25.50 30.06
C ILE A 381 -5.88 -25.24 31.56
N ASN A 382 -6.88 -25.62 32.35
CA ASN A 382 -6.88 -25.41 33.82
C ASN A 382 -5.74 -26.18 34.52
N LYS A 383 -5.50 -27.42 34.07
CA LYS A 383 -4.41 -28.23 34.58
C LYS A 383 -3.04 -27.56 34.36
N LYS A 384 -2.79 -27.17 33.09
CA LYS A 384 -1.52 -26.52 32.71
C LYS A 384 -1.33 -25.16 33.37
N LEU A 385 -2.39 -24.39 33.50
CA LEU A 385 -2.34 -23.09 34.17
C LEU A 385 -1.91 -23.23 35.65
N ASN A 386 -2.43 -24.23 36.32
CA ASN A 386 -2.03 -24.51 37.71
C ASN A 386 -0.56 -24.98 37.78
N GLU A 387 -0.11 -25.84 36.86
CA GLU A 387 1.29 -26.26 36.76
C GLU A 387 2.23 -25.06 36.56
N TYR A 388 1.85 -24.10 35.71
CA TYR A 388 2.67 -22.90 35.46
C TYR A 388 2.69 -21.96 36.67
N ARG A 389 1.55 -21.81 37.40
CA ARG A 389 1.47 -21.01 38.62
C ARG A 389 2.38 -21.55 39.71
N GLU A 390 2.51 -22.87 39.82
CA GLU A 390 3.41 -23.51 40.83
C GLU A 390 4.87 -23.34 40.45
N LYS A 391 5.21 -23.39 39.17
CA LYS A 391 6.57 -23.20 38.66
C LYS A 391 7.08 -21.76 38.70
N LEU A 392 6.16 -20.78 38.71
CA LEU A 392 6.47 -19.34 38.74
C LEU A 392 6.49 -18.75 40.15
N LYS A 393 6.13 -19.53 41.18
CA LYS A 393 6.31 -19.19 42.60
C LYS A 393 7.73 -19.44 43.02
#